data_30c4f72127fed25530bbbcc09dd931b2
#
_entry.id   30c4f72127fed25530bbbcc09dd931b2
#
_cell.length_a   1.000
_cell.length_b   1.000
_cell.length_c   1.000
_cell.angle_alpha   90.00
_cell.angle_beta   90.00
_cell.angle_gamma   90.00
#
_symmetry.space_group_name_H-M   'P 1'
#
loop_
_entity.id
_entity.type
_entity.pdbx_description
1 polymer ?
#
loop_
_entity_poly.entity_id
_entity_poly.type
_entity_poly.pdbx_seq_one_letter_code
_entity_poly.pdbx_strand_id
1 'polypeptide(L)'
;MLRNIILNMDNVSEKLLDLVRSRGMIRPRDLTLLGLPRVSLTRAVRRGHLERVGRGLYGLPGREVSAQGSLAEVALRVPKGVVCLLSALRFHELTTQAPFEVWLAIENKAIAPKLDYPPLRIVRFSGAALTEGVEEHSVDGVTVRVTGVAKTVADCFKYRNKIGLDVALEALRDAWHGKRMTSDDIWRYAKVCRVANVMRPYLESLA
;
A
#
# COMPACT_ATOMS: atom_id res chain seq x y z
N MET A 1 -46.03 -8.22 9.00
CA MET A 1 -45.10 -8.17 7.87
C MET A 1 -44.06 -7.05 7.95
N LEU A 2 -44.47 -5.78 8.19
CA LEU A 2 -43.57 -4.62 8.30
C LEU A 2 -42.51 -4.73 9.43
N ARG A 3 -42.83 -5.29 10.59
CA ARG A 3 -41.91 -5.44 11.74
C ARG A 3 -40.69 -6.36 11.42
N ASN A 4 -40.90 -7.44 10.66
CA ASN A 4 -39.81 -8.35 10.25
C ASN A 4 -38.90 -7.73 9.17
N ILE A 5 -39.42 -6.81 8.36
CA ILE A 5 -38.63 -6.11 7.34
C ILE A 5 -37.72 -5.07 8.01
N ILE A 6 -38.21 -4.37 9.03
CA ILE A 6 -37.44 -3.38 9.79
C ILE A 6 -36.32 -4.04 10.58
N LEU A 7 -36.60 -5.13 11.32
CA LEU A 7 -35.61 -5.91 12.05
C LEU A 7 -34.51 -6.49 11.15
N ASN A 8 -34.87 -6.91 9.93
CA ASN A 8 -33.89 -7.43 8.96
C ASN A 8 -33.04 -6.31 8.34
N MET A 9 -33.59 -5.10 8.22
CA MET A 9 -32.86 -3.91 7.74
C MET A 9 -31.85 -3.38 8.76
N ASP A 10 -32.18 -3.42 10.07
CA ASP A 10 -31.27 -2.99 11.13
C ASP A 10 -30.10 -3.96 11.26
N ASN A 11 -30.34 -5.26 11.18
CA ASN A 11 -29.31 -6.30 11.18
C ASN A 11 -28.35 -6.17 9.99
N VAL A 12 -28.86 -5.84 8.78
CA VAL A 12 -28.02 -5.61 7.59
C VAL A 12 -27.19 -4.33 7.75
N SER A 13 -27.75 -3.26 8.33
CA SER A 13 -27.01 -2.02 8.60
C SER A 13 -25.92 -2.24 9.63
N GLU A 14 -26.18 -2.96 10.70
CA GLU A 14 -25.23 -3.26 11.77
C GLU A 14 -24.05 -4.11 11.22
N LYS A 15 -24.33 -5.19 10.51
CA LYS A 15 -23.30 -6.02 9.85
C LYS A 15 -22.45 -5.23 8.87
N LEU A 16 -23.06 -4.28 8.16
CA LEU A 16 -22.33 -3.41 7.23
C LEU A 16 -21.38 -2.48 7.98
N LEU A 17 -21.84 -1.86 9.08
CA LEU A 17 -21.03 -0.96 9.88
C LEU A 17 -19.88 -1.69 10.58
N ASP A 18 -20.12 -2.89 11.10
CA ASP A 18 -19.09 -3.73 11.71
C ASP A 18 -18.03 -4.15 10.69
N LEU A 19 -18.44 -4.45 9.46
CA LEU A 19 -17.52 -4.71 8.38
C LEU A 19 -16.63 -3.50 8.08
N VAL A 20 -17.23 -2.30 8.04
CA VAL A 20 -16.45 -1.07 7.78
C VAL A 20 -15.53 -0.74 8.96
N ARG A 21 -15.99 -0.94 10.19
CA ARG A 21 -15.14 -0.76 11.38
C ARG A 21 -13.93 -1.69 11.39
N SER A 22 -14.13 -2.95 10.99
CA SER A 22 -13.05 -3.95 10.97
C SER A 22 -12.08 -3.77 9.80
N ARG A 23 -12.54 -3.25 8.65
CA ARG A 23 -11.75 -3.13 7.41
C ARG A 23 -11.35 -1.71 7.04
N GLY A 24 -11.77 -0.71 7.81
CA GLY A 24 -11.54 0.71 7.54
C GLY A 24 -12.28 1.22 6.30
N MET A 25 -12.11 0.57 5.16
CA MET A 25 -12.79 0.87 3.89
C MET A 25 -13.33 -0.38 3.21
N ILE A 26 -14.45 -0.26 2.49
CA ILE A 26 -15.09 -1.35 1.75
C ILE A 26 -15.49 -0.94 0.33
N ARG A 27 -15.65 -1.95 -0.52
CA ARG A 27 -16.13 -1.82 -1.90
C ARG A 27 -17.45 -2.55 -2.06
N PRO A 28 -18.28 -2.20 -3.05
CA PRO A 28 -19.53 -2.91 -3.34
C PRO A 28 -19.37 -4.43 -3.54
N ARG A 29 -18.22 -4.87 -4.07
CA ARG A 29 -17.92 -6.30 -4.25
C ARG A 29 -17.70 -7.03 -2.91
N ASP A 30 -17.22 -6.34 -1.89
CA ASP A 30 -16.96 -6.94 -0.59
C ASP A 30 -18.27 -7.32 0.12
N LEU A 31 -19.38 -6.60 -0.19
CA LEU A 31 -20.72 -6.95 0.28
C LEU A 31 -21.25 -8.23 -0.37
N THR A 32 -20.94 -8.44 -1.64
CA THR A 32 -21.38 -9.63 -2.39
C THR A 32 -20.84 -10.91 -1.74
N LEU A 33 -19.59 -10.88 -1.25
CA LEU A 33 -18.96 -12.00 -0.54
C LEU A 33 -19.65 -12.35 0.78
N LEU A 34 -20.35 -11.38 1.38
CA LEU A 34 -21.06 -11.53 2.65
C LEU A 34 -22.58 -11.65 2.49
N GLY A 35 -23.07 -11.79 1.25
CA GLY A 35 -24.48 -11.87 0.94
C GLY A 35 -25.27 -10.59 1.25
N LEU A 36 -24.59 -9.44 1.41
CA LEU A 36 -25.25 -8.16 1.69
C LEU A 36 -25.64 -7.44 0.39
N PRO A 37 -26.86 -6.88 0.30
CA PRO A 37 -27.30 -6.16 -0.89
C PRO A 37 -26.49 -4.88 -1.10
N ARG A 38 -26.06 -4.61 -2.32
CA ARG A 38 -25.30 -3.37 -2.68
C ARG A 38 -26.07 -2.08 -2.35
N VAL A 39 -27.41 -2.13 -2.40
CA VAL A 39 -28.28 -1.00 -2.04
C VAL A 39 -28.07 -0.54 -0.60
N SER A 40 -27.56 -1.41 0.29
CA SER A 40 -27.26 -1.07 1.69
C SER A 40 -26.22 0.03 1.79
N LEU A 41 -25.22 0.08 0.87
CA LEU A 41 -24.24 1.19 0.81
C LEU A 41 -24.91 2.53 0.52
N THR A 42 -25.76 2.58 -0.50
CA THR A 42 -26.46 3.82 -0.87
C THR A 42 -27.36 4.31 0.27
N ARG A 43 -28.01 3.38 0.97
CA ARG A 43 -28.86 3.72 2.13
C ARG A 43 -28.02 4.21 3.30
N ALA A 44 -26.88 3.56 3.61
CA ALA A 44 -25.99 3.96 4.68
C ALA A 44 -25.37 5.35 4.41
N VAL A 45 -25.00 5.65 3.19
CA VAL A 45 -24.52 6.98 2.80
C VAL A 45 -25.61 8.04 2.94
N ARG A 46 -26.84 7.77 2.45
CA ARG A 46 -27.97 8.70 2.62
C ARG A 46 -28.34 8.99 4.08
N ARG A 47 -28.12 8.04 4.98
CA ARG A 47 -28.35 8.18 6.42
C ARG A 47 -27.17 8.81 7.16
N GLY A 48 -26.05 9.12 6.46
CA GLY A 48 -24.84 9.65 7.09
C GLY A 48 -24.04 8.63 7.90
N HIS A 49 -24.37 7.34 7.83
CA HIS A 49 -23.64 6.28 8.52
C HIS A 49 -22.34 5.91 7.82
N LEU A 50 -22.24 6.15 6.51
CA LEU A 50 -21.04 5.98 5.69
C LEU A 50 -20.86 7.21 4.80
N GLU A 51 -19.63 7.45 4.38
CA GLU A 51 -19.29 8.40 3.35
C GLU A 51 -18.59 7.71 2.16
N ARG A 52 -18.65 8.36 1.00
CA ARG A 52 -17.91 7.90 -0.17
C ARG A 52 -16.52 8.51 -0.16
N VAL A 53 -15.53 7.72 0.23
CA VAL A 53 -14.10 8.14 0.35
C VAL A 53 -13.45 8.28 -1.02
N GLY A 54 -13.92 7.49 -2.02
CA GLY A 54 -13.42 7.52 -3.38
C GLY A 54 -14.36 6.80 -4.34
N ARG A 55 -13.99 6.69 -5.62
CA ARG A 55 -14.80 5.97 -6.62
C ARG A 55 -14.97 4.50 -6.24
N GLY A 56 -16.17 4.13 -5.76
CA GLY A 56 -16.50 2.78 -5.31
C GLY A 56 -15.84 2.38 -3.99
N LEU A 57 -15.42 3.34 -3.16
CA LEU A 57 -14.89 3.15 -1.83
C LEU A 57 -15.77 3.86 -0.81
N TYR A 58 -16.06 3.19 0.29
CA TYR A 58 -16.94 3.66 1.36
C TYR A 58 -16.27 3.45 2.71
N GLY A 59 -16.33 4.45 3.58
CA GLY A 59 -15.77 4.45 4.93
C GLY A 59 -16.70 5.08 5.93
N LEU A 60 -16.29 5.13 7.21
CA LEU A 60 -17.03 5.87 8.25
C LEU A 60 -16.87 7.37 8.04
N PRO A 61 -17.91 8.18 8.30
CA PRO A 61 -17.83 9.64 8.23
C PRO A 61 -16.84 10.21 9.24
N GLY A 62 -16.17 11.30 8.86
CA GLY A 62 -15.24 12.00 9.76
C GLY A 62 -14.00 11.20 10.12
N ARG A 63 -13.69 10.14 9.36
CA ARG A 63 -12.47 9.39 9.55
C ARG A 63 -11.25 10.28 9.26
N GLU A 64 -10.33 10.35 10.19
CA GLU A 64 -9.01 10.90 9.91
C GLU A 64 -8.33 10.01 8.88
N VAL A 65 -8.12 10.56 7.69
CA VAL A 65 -7.33 9.89 6.64
C VAL A 65 -5.87 10.07 7.02
N SER A 66 -5.17 8.96 7.25
CA SER A 66 -3.74 9.03 7.55
C SER A 66 -2.96 9.66 6.39
N ALA A 67 -1.76 10.19 6.66
CA ALA A 67 -0.85 10.69 5.63
C ALA A 67 -0.54 9.61 4.56
N GLN A 68 -0.83 8.36 4.87
CA GLN A 68 -0.64 7.18 4.02
C GLN A 68 -1.96 6.66 3.42
N GLY A 69 -3.08 7.36 3.57
CA GLY A 69 -4.40 6.93 3.11
C GLY A 69 -4.48 6.62 1.61
N SER A 70 -3.67 7.32 0.80
CA SER A 70 -3.53 7.03 -0.62
C SER A 70 -2.99 5.61 -0.90
N LEU A 71 -2.14 5.08 -0.03
CA LEU A 71 -1.62 3.71 -0.15
C LEU A 71 -2.72 2.67 0.11
N ALA A 72 -3.57 2.92 1.11
CA ALA A 72 -4.72 2.07 1.41
C ALA A 72 -5.73 2.06 0.24
N GLU A 73 -5.99 3.21 -0.37
CA GLU A 73 -6.86 3.30 -1.55
C GLU A 73 -6.29 2.52 -2.73
N VAL A 74 -4.99 2.65 -3.00
CA VAL A 74 -4.30 1.88 -4.06
C VAL A 74 -4.34 0.38 -3.77
N ALA A 75 -4.05 -0.04 -2.54
CA ALA A 75 -4.06 -1.46 -2.16
C ALA A 75 -5.43 -2.11 -2.36
N LEU A 76 -6.52 -1.40 -2.04
CA LEU A 76 -7.87 -1.88 -2.31
C LEU A 76 -8.14 -2.07 -3.80
N ARG A 77 -7.64 -1.19 -4.66
CA ARG A 77 -7.88 -1.25 -6.11
C ARG A 77 -6.95 -2.20 -6.82
N VAL A 78 -5.72 -2.34 -6.33
CA VAL A 78 -4.65 -3.17 -6.90
C VAL A 78 -4.09 -4.13 -5.83
N PRO A 79 -4.85 -5.15 -5.40
CA PRO A 79 -4.48 -6.00 -4.26
C PRO A 79 -3.17 -6.79 -4.43
N LYS A 80 -2.74 -7.01 -5.67
CA LYS A 80 -1.48 -7.70 -5.99
C LYS A 80 -0.29 -6.73 -6.14
N GLY A 81 -0.56 -5.42 -6.12
CA GLY A 81 0.48 -4.40 -6.17
C GLY A 81 1.29 -4.35 -4.89
N VAL A 82 2.55 -3.94 -5.00
CA VAL A 82 3.45 -3.75 -3.87
C VAL A 82 3.95 -2.31 -3.91
N VAL A 83 3.73 -1.56 -2.84
CA VAL A 83 4.28 -0.21 -2.67
C VAL A 83 5.80 -0.32 -2.61
N CYS A 84 6.51 0.49 -3.39
CA CYS A 84 7.97 0.39 -3.55
C CYS A 84 8.63 1.76 -3.75
N LEU A 85 9.95 1.77 -3.83
CA LEU A 85 10.77 2.96 -4.13
C LEU A 85 10.39 4.17 -3.28
N LEU A 86 10.16 5.36 -3.86
CA LEU A 86 9.91 6.60 -3.12
C LEU A 86 8.70 6.50 -2.17
N SER A 87 7.64 5.78 -2.55
CA SER A 87 6.50 5.59 -1.66
C SER A 87 6.81 4.65 -0.49
N ALA A 88 7.64 3.62 -0.70
CA ALA A 88 8.11 2.76 0.39
C ALA A 88 9.14 3.49 1.27
N LEU A 89 10.04 4.30 0.70
CA LEU A 89 10.94 5.15 1.47
C LEU A 89 10.15 6.10 2.39
N ARG A 90 9.12 6.76 1.85
CA ARG A 90 8.26 7.64 2.64
C ARG A 90 7.50 6.88 3.72
N PHE A 91 6.98 5.68 3.38
CA PHE A 91 6.29 4.81 4.33
C PHE A 91 7.20 4.43 5.51
N HIS A 92 8.46 4.12 5.23
CA HIS A 92 9.46 3.77 6.22
C HIS A 92 10.20 4.99 6.81
N GLU A 93 9.79 6.21 6.49
CA GLU A 93 10.45 7.43 7.00
C GLU A 93 11.97 7.48 6.69
N LEU A 94 12.36 6.98 5.51
CA LEU A 94 13.75 6.98 5.00
C LEU A 94 13.97 8.06 3.95
N THR A 95 13.10 9.04 3.87
CA THR A 95 13.22 10.20 2.99
C THR A 95 12.31 11.31 3.46
N THR A 96 12.74 12.53 3.25
CA THR A 96 11.92 13.74 3.46
C THR A 96 11.04 14.06 2.24
N GLN A 97 11.28 13.40 1.09
CA GLN A 97 10.50 13.62 -0.12
C GLN A 97 9.07 13.09 0.04
N ALA A 98 8.10 13.90 -0.41
CA ALA A 98 6.69 13.53 -0.46
C ALA A 98 6.29 13.35 -1.94
N PRO A 99 6.38 12.14 -2.49
CA PRO A 99 6.02 11.91 -3.90
C PRO A 99 4.51 12.17 -4.09
N PHE A 100 4.16 12.92 -5.14
CA PHE A 100 2.77 13.22 -5.47
C PHE A 100 2.03 12.02 -6.08
N GLU A 101 2.76 10.98 -6.48
CA GLU A 101 2.25 9.74 -7.07
C GLU A 101 2.65 8.52 -6.22
N VAL A 102 1.84 7.48 -6.24
CA VAL A 102 2.15 6.23 -5.54
C VAL A 102 2.99 5.32 -6.45
N TRP A 103 4.21 5.03 -6.01
CA TRP A 103 5.11 4.08 -6.67
C TRP A 103 4.70 2.65 -6.35
N LEU A 104 4.23 1.94 -7.37
CA LEU A 104 3.64 0.62 -7.23
C LEU A 104 4.32 -0.39 -8.15
N ALA A 105 4.89 -1.44 -7.56
CA ALA A 105 5.42 -2.58 -8.28
C ALA A 105 4.28 -3.53 -8.66
N ILE A 106 4.26 -3.95 -9.91
CA ILE A 106 3.40 -5.00 -10.44
C ILE A 106 4.23 -6.03 -11.19
N GLU A 107 3.67 -7.21 -11.44
CA GLU A 107 4.32 -8.23 -12.24
C GLU A 107 4.62 -7.73 -13.66
N ASN A 108 5.74 -8.19 -14.21
CA ASN A 108 6.26 -7.69 -15.51
C ASN A 108 5.23 -7.77 -16.65
N LYS A 109 4.43 -8.84 -16.71
CA LYS A 109 3.41 -9.07 -17.75
C LYS A 109 2.01 -8.57 -17.36
N ALA A 110 1.81 -8.03 -16.17
CA ALA A 110 0.49 -7.57 -15.72
C ALA A 110 0.05 -6.32 -16.49
N ILE A 111 -1.26 -6.20 -16.72
CA ILE A 111 -1.86 -4.99 -17.26
C ILE A 111 -1.73 -3.87 -16.22
N ALA A 112 -1.20 -2.72 -16.65
CA ALA A 112 -1.08 -1.56 -15.77
C ALA A 112 -2.47 -1.09 -15.31
N PRO A 113 -2.71 -0.97 -14.00
CA PRO A 113 -3.97 -0.45 -13.50
C PRO A 113 -4.16 1.02 -13.92
N LYS A 114 -5.39 1.38 -14.27
CA LYS A 114 -5.77 2.76 -14.55
C LYS A 114 -6.55 3.29 -13.35
N LEU A 115 -5.98 4.27 -12.66
CA LEU A 115 -6.63 5.00 -11.58
C LEU A 115 -6.63 6.50 -11.92
N ASP A 116 -7.76 7.14 -11.70
CA ASP A 116 -7.87 8.59 -11.87
C ASP A 116 -7.16 9.31 -10.71
N TYR A 117 -7.26 8.73 -9.51
CA TYR A 117 -6.64 9.22 -8.28
C TYR A 117 -6.51 8.06 -7.27
N PRO A 118 -5.45 7.99 -6.45
CA PRO A 118 -4.22 8.78 -6.58
C PRO A 118 -3.43 8.40 -7.85
N PRO A 119 -2.61 9.30 -8.39
CA PRO A 119 -1.78 9.00 -9.55
C PRO A 119 -0.78 7.89 -9.22
N LEU A 120 -0.53 7.00 -10.18
CA LEU A 120 0.35 5.85 -10.00
C LEU A 120 1.60 5.97 -10.88
N ARG A 121 2.75 5.70 -10.28
CA ARG A 121 4.00 5.39 -10.99
C ARG A 121 4.20 3.88 -10.97
N ILE A 122 3.89 3.24 -12.07
CA ILE A 122 4.02 1.78 -12.20
C ILE A 122 5.47 1.40 -12.47
N VAL A 123 5.95 0.44 -11.68
CA VAL A 123 7.26 -0.21 -11.84
C VAL A 123 7.03 -1.70 -12.06
N ARG A 124 7.84 -2.32 -12.90
CA ARG A 124 7.69 -3.74 -13.23
C ARG A 124 8.77 -4.56 -12.55
N PHE A 125 8.36 -5.46 -11.69
CA PHE A 125 9.22 -6.43 -11.04
C PHE A 125 8.87 -7.84 -11.53
N SER A 126 9.81 -8.78 -11.37
CA SER A 126 9.61 -10.18 -11.76
C SER A 126 10.29 -11.13 -10.78
N GLY A 127 9.71 -12.33 -10.64
CA GLY A 127 10.24 -13.39 -9.78
C GLY A 127 10.52 -12.92 -8.35
N ALA A 128 11.65 -13.33 -7.80
CA ALA A 128 12.06 -13.01 -6.44
C ALA A 128 12.05 -11.50 -6.12
N ALA A 129 12.36 -10.64 -7.09
CA ALA A 129 12.31 -9.19 -6.90
C ALA A 129 10.91 -8.64 -6.59
N LEU A 130 9.83 -9.34 -7.01
CA LEU A 130 8.45 -8.94 -6.70
C LEU A 130 7.93 -9.56 -5.39
N THR A 131 8.43 -10.74 -5.01
CA THR A 131 7.83 -11.54 -3.94
C THR A 131 8.64 -11.53 -2.66
N GLU A 132 9.98 -11.43 -2.74
CA GLU A 132 10.83 -11.40 -1.57
C GLU A 132 10.92 -10.02 -0.94
N GLY A 133 11.00 -9.99 0.40
CA GLY A 133 11.12 -8.75 1.17
C GLY A 133 9.89 -7.87 1.09
N VAL A 134 8.71 -8.45 0.89
CA VAL A 134 7.42 -7.77 0.95
C VAL A 134 6.80 -8.00 2.32
N GLU A 135 6.40 -6.92 2.95
CA GLU A 135 5.74 -6.88 4.25
C GLU A 135 4.28 -6.45 4.08
N GLU A 136 3.42 -6.92 4.98
CA GLU A 136 2.02 -6.52 5.02
C GLU A 136 1.79 -5.62 6.24
N HIS A 137 1.28 -4.43 5.98
CA HIS A 137 0.99 -3.43 7.01
C HIS A 137 -0.49 -3.05 6.96
N SER A 138 -1.06 -2.75 8.14
CA SER A 138 -2.42 -2.21 8.21
C SER A 138 -2.37 -0.69 8.14
N VAL A 139 -2.91 -0.12 7.07
CA VAL A 139 -3.06 1.34 6.89
C VAL A 139 -4.54 1.64 6.79
N ASP A 140 -5.05 2.43 7.73
CA ASP A 140 -6.47 2.76 7.80
C ASP A 140 -7.41 1.53 7.77
N GLY A 141 -6.97 0.39 8.37
CA GLY A 141 -7.71 -0.87 8.38
C GLY A 141 -7.62 -1.66 7.07
N VAL A 142 -6.79 -1.23 6.12
CA VAL A 142 -6.54 -1.93 4.86
C VAL A 142 -5.16 -2.56 4.87
N THR A 143 -5.06 -3.83 4.48
CA THR A 143 -3.76 -4.48 4.28
C THR A 143 -3.07 -3.90 3.06
N VAL A 144 -1.93 -3.26 3.27
CA VAL A 144 -1.06 -2.69 2.25
C VAL A 144 0.22 -3.50 2.19
N ARG A 145 0.60 -3.93 1.00
CA ARG A 145 1.85 -4.63 0.76
C ARG A 145 2.94 -3.61 0.40
N VAL A 146 4.03 -3.60 1.15
CA VAL A 146 5.14 -2.65 1.00
C VAL A 146 6.45 -3.43 0.95
N THR A 147 7.42 -2.99 0.18
CA THR A 147 8.79 -3.56 0.28
C THR A 147 9.41 -3.16 1.62
N GLY A 148 9.96 -4.13 2.37
CA GLY A 148 10.65 -3.88 3.64
C GLY A 148 11.90 -3.01 3.48
N VAL A 149 12.43 -2.48 4.57
CA VAL A 149 13.50 -1.47 4.57
C VAL A 149 14.70 -1.87 3.69
N ALA A 150 15.35 -3.01 3.97
CA ALA A 150 16.53 -3.43 3.22
C ALA A 150 16.23 -3.69 1.73
N LYS A 151 15.05 -4.26 1.44
CA LYS A 151 14.58 -4.48 0.07
C LYS A 151 14.33 -3.15 -0.65
N THR A 152 13.72 -2.17 0.01
CA THR A 152 13.46 -0.83 -0.53
C THR A 152 14.77 -0.15 -0.89
N VAL A 153 15.77 -0.18 -0.01
CA VAL A 153 17.11 0.38 -0.30
C VAL A 153 17.72 -0.27 -1.53
N ALA A 154 17.72 -1.62 -1.61
CA ALA A 154 18.26 -2.34 -2.77
C ALA A 154 17.51 -2.00 -4.08
N ASP A 155 16.18 -1.86 -4.02
CA ASP A 155 15.37 -1.42 -5.16
C ASP A 155 15.72 0.01 -5.59
N CYS A 156 16.00 0.92 -4.65
CA CYS A 156 16.43 2.28 -4.95
C CYS A 156 17.76 2.29 -5.72
N PHE A 157 18.74 1.46 -5.34
CA PHE A 157 19.95 1.27 -6.13
C PHE A 157 19.67 0.68 -7.52
N LYS A 158 18.74 -0.24 -7.65
CA LYS A 158 18.31 -0.79 -8.94
C LYS A 158 17.72 0.29 -9.85
N TYR A 159 16.96 1.19 -9.28
CA TYR A 159 16.24 2.24 -10.00
C TYR A 159 16.92 3.63 -9.88
N ARG A 160 18.17 3.70 -9.43
CA ARG A 160 18.92 4.95 -9.21
C ARG A 160 18.92 5.93 -10.39
N ASN A 161 18.87 5.42 -11.61
CA ASN A 161 18.80 6.25 -12.81
C ASN A 161 17.41 6.92 -13.00
N LYS A 162 16.39 6.47 -12.26
CA LYS A 162 15.02 7.04 -12.29
C LYS A 162 14.73 7.92 -11.10
N ILE A 163 15.27 7.59 -9.93
CA ILE A 163 14.96 8.29 -8.67
C ILE A 163 16.12 9.13 -8.16
N GLY A 164 17.32 9.02 -8.73
CA GLY A 164 18.55 9.63 -8.25
C GLY A 164 19.39 8.65 -7.42
N LEU A 165 20.72 8.70 -7.61
CA LEU A 165 21.66 7.93 -6.78
C LEU A 165 21.74 8.53 -5.36
N ASP A 166 21.65 9.83 -5.25
CA ASP A 166 21.62 10.59 -4.00
C ASP A 166 20.51 10.10 -3.07
N VAL A 167 19.30 9.91 -3.59
CA VAL A 167 18.16 9.34 -2.85
C VAL A 167 18.47 7.92 -2.35
N ALA A 168 19.07 7.08 -3.19
CA ALA A 168 19.43 5.71 -2.81
C ALA A 168 20.51 5.70 -1.70
N LEU A 169 21.46 6.64 -1.76
CA LEU A 169 22.53 6.80 -0.77
C LEU A 169 22.02 7.36 0.55
N GLU A 170 21.12 8.34 0.51
CA GLU A 170 20.43 8.87 1.69
C GLU A 170 19.70 7.74 2.41
N ALA A 171 18.84 7.02 1.70
CA ALA A 171 18.09 5.89 2.24
C ALA A 171 18.99 4.78 2.84
N LEU A 172 20.12 4.49 2.21
CA LEU A 172 21.10 3.53 2.71
C LEU A 172 21.69 3.99 4.04
N ARG A 173 22.14 5.25 4.12
CA ARG A 173 22.74 5.83 5.34
C ARG A 173 21.73 5.87 6.49
N ASP A 174 20.52 6.35 6.23
CA ASP A 174 19.47 6.46 7.25
C ASP A 174 19.05 5.10 7.79
N ALA A 175 18.87 4.11 6.90
CA ALA A 175 18.54 2.75 7.32
C ALA A 175 19.68 2.08 8.10
N TRP A 176 20.94 2.35 7.74
CA TRP A 176 22.12 1.82 8.42
C TRP A 176 22.32 2.43 9.80
N HIS A 177 22.38 3.76 9.90
CA HIS A 177 22.57 4.48 11.15
C HIS A 177 21.38 4.26 12.11
N GLY A 178 20.18 4.17 11.57
CA GLY A 178 18.97 3.84 12.34
C GLY A 178 18.87 2.38 12.77
N LYS A 179 19.85 1.52 12.40
CA LYS A 179 19.85 0.06 12.68
C LYS A 179 18.57 -0.63 12.22
N ARG A 180 18.00 -0.19 11.12
CA ARG A 180 16.71 -0.67 10.59
C ARG A 180 16.86 -1.85 9.63
N MET A 181 18.07 -2.27 9.35
CA MET A 181 18.42 -3.44 8.55
C MET A 181 19.77 -4.00 9.01
N THR A 182 20.01 -5.27 8.74
CA THR A 182 21.29 -5.93 8.97
C THR A 182 22.15 -5.94 7.70
N SER A 183 23.46 -6.19 7.87
CA SER A 183 24.38 -6.40 6.74
C SER A 183 23.91 -7.58 5.86
N ASP A 184 23.46 -8.66 6.48
CA ASP A 184 22.99 -9.85 5.76
C ASP A 184 21.74 -9.56 4.96
N ASP A 185 20.78 -8.80 5.51
CA ASP A 185 19.57 -8.41 4.81
C ASP A 185 19.88 -7.58 3.56
N ILE A 186 20.71 -6.57 3.68
CA ILE A 186 21.02 -5.69 2.54
C ILE A 186 21.80 -6.44 1.47
N TRP A 187 22.75 -7.31 1.81
CA TRP A 187 23.46 -8.15 0.86
C TRP A 187 22.54 -9.16 0.19
N ARG A 188 21.60 -9.76 0.92
CA ARG A 188 20.58 -10.66 0.37
C ARG A 188 19.76 -9.95 -0.72
N TYR A 189 19.21 -8.78 -0.41
CA TYR A 189 18.37 -8.06 -1.38
C TYR A 189 19.17 -7.40 -2.50
N ALA A 190 20.42 -7.01 -2.26
CA ALA A 190 21.33 -6.57 -3.31
C ALA A 190 21.55 -7.67 -4.38
N LYS A 191 21.62 -8.95 -3.96
CA LYS A 191 21.69 -10.11 -4.88
C LYS A 191 20.36 -10.33 -5.61
N VAL A 192 19.23 -10.32 -4.90
CA VAL A 192 17.87 -10.46 -5.46
C VAL A 192 17.60 -9.38 -6.53
N CYS A 193 17.98 -8.14 -6.25
CA CYS A 193 17.82 -7.00 -7.16
C CYS A 193 18.93 -6.94 -8.25
N ARG A 194 19.96 -7.80 -8.18
CA ARG A 194 21.12 -7.83 -9.08
C ARG A 194 21.89 -6.52 -9.08
N VAL A 195 22.09 -5.94 -7.92
CA VAL A 195 22.82 -4.67 -7.72
C VAL A 195 23.99 -4.80 -6.73
N ALA A 196 24.35 -6.03 -6.32
CA ALA A 196 25.40 -6.27 -5.34
C ALA A 196 26.73 -5.57 -5.69
N ASN A 197 27.17 -5.66 -6.96
CA ASN A 197 28.40 -5.00 -7.41
C ASN A 197 28.28 -3.46 -7.40
N VAL A 198 27.10 -2.93 -7.66
CA VAL A 198 26.84 -1.47 -7.60
C VAL A 198 26.85 -0.98 -6.16
N MET A 199 26.30 -1.75 -5.24
CA MET A 199 26.18 -1.36 -3.84
C MET A 199 27.46 -1.57 -3.04
N ARG A 200 28.31 -2.52 -3.46
CA ARG A 200 29.53 -2.91 -2.74
C ARG A 200 30.37 -1.74 -2.22
N PRO A 201 30.81 -0.76 -3.05
CA PRO A 201 31.67 0.31 -2.56
C PRO A 201 31.01 1.17 -1.50
N TYR A 202 29.69 1.32 -1.55
CA TYR A 202 28.94 2.09 -0.56
C TYR A 202 28.76 1.30 0.74
N LEU A 203 28.53 0.00 0.66
CA LEU A 203 28.40 -0.87 1.84
C LEU A 203 29.73 -1.02 2.57
N GLU A 204 30.85 -1.15 1.84
CA GLU A 204 32.19 -1.21 2.42
C GLU A 204 32.59 0.10 3.11
N SER A 205 32.04 1.24 2.66
CA SER A 205 32.27 2.53 3.29
C SER A 205 31.48 2.76 4.60
N LEU A 206 30.51 1.90 4.90
CA LEU A 206 29.70 1.97 6.12
C LEU A 206 30.18 1.02 7.23
N ALA A 207 31.07 0.10 6.90
CA ALA A 207 31.65 -0.87 7.84
C ALA A 207 32.84 -0.24 8.57
#